data_833d1f294467aa3ab66624dc80b15d09
#
_entry.id   833d1f294467aa3ab66624dc80b15d09
#
_cell.length_a   1.000
_cell.length_b   1.000
_cell.length_c   1.000
_cell.angle_alpha   90.00
_cell.angle_beta   90.00
_cell.angle_gamma   90.00
#
_symmetry.space_group_name_H-M   'P 1'
#
loop_
_entity.id
_entity.type
_entity.pdbx_description
1 polymer ?
#
loop_
_entity_poly.entity_id
_entity_poly.type
_entity_poly.pdbx_seq_one_letter_code
_entity_poly.pdbx_strand_id
1 'polypeptide(L)'
;MKSTFSAIAPALAILFASQLAVSAQAEVTGLRVARQYGIGYLQIMVMEHEKLVEKHARAQGLGDVTVSWNTYADGAVANDGIISGNLDFVAGGLGSFVILWDRTRDSLGVKGVAALNSMPMLLNTRNPSVKSIKDLTDQDRIAIAGVKVSSQAVTLQLASAQAFGDANWSKFDHLTVNMAHPTAVQALLSSRSEITAHFASPPFQYDELKHAGVRTVLNSYDVWGGPQTFILAWTTSKFRDQNPKLYAAFLAALVEATDFINNNKSTAASIYLEMTGEKSMSVEGLARMLADPQLRFTRTPENVLKFASFRAGTGVIRTKPDSWKDLFFRDIHYLPGS
;
A
#
# COMPACT_ATOMS: atom_id res chain seq x y z
N MET A 1 31.20 -41.88 82.43
CA MET A 1 31.68 -40.65 81.78
C MET A 1 32.11 -41.06 80.34
N LYS A 2 31.32 -40.87 79.40
CA LYS A 2 31.63 -40.98 77.93
C LYS A 2 30.86 -39.91 77.20
N SER A 3 31.53 -38.89 76.74
CA SER A 3 31.00 -37.80 75.92
C SER A 3 30.92 -38.25 74.47
N THR A 4 29.75 -38.16 73.89
CA THR A 4 29.50 -38.37 72.46
C THR A 4 29.45 -37.01 71.75
N PHE A 5 30.47 -36.74 70.92
CA PHE A 5 30.45 -35.62 69.97
C PHE A 5 29.55 -35.97 68.77
N SER A 6 28.55 -35.14 68.58
CA SER A 6 27.69 -35.22 67.42
C SER A 6 28.24 -34.27 66.35
N ALA A 7 28.66 -34.79 65.20
CA ALA A 7 29.12 -34.02 64.06
C ALA A 7 27.89 -33.59 63.21
N ILE A 8 27.70 -32.28 63.07
CA ILE A 8 26.71 -31.67 62.14
C ILE A 8 27.42 -31.47 60.84
N ALA A 9 26.97 -32.17 59.77
CA ALA A 9 27.39 -31.93 58.38
C ALA A 9 26.53 -30.80 57.77
N PRO A 10 27.12 -29.81 57.07
CA PRO A 10 26.35 -28.84 56.34
C PRO A 10 25.90 -29.42 54.99
N ALA A 11 24.58 -29.48 54.79
CA ALA A 11 23.98 -29.83 53.50
C ALA A 11 24.19 -28.64 52.54
N LEU A 12 25.02 -28.85 51.52
CA LEU A 12 25.25 -27.90 50.43
C LEU A 12 24.04 -27.95 49.46
N ALA A 13 23.13 -26.99 49.57
CA ALA A 13 22.02 -26.80 48.64
C ALA A 13 22.55 -26.18 47.35
N ILE A 14 22.74 -27.05 46.33
CA ILE A 14 23.04 -26.59 44.95
C ILE A 14 21.72 -26.08 44.34
N LEU A 15 21.52 -24.77 44.31
CA LEU A 15 20.47 -24.15 43.51
C LEU A 15 20.84 -24.31 42.02
N PHE A 16 20.21 -25.26 41.35
CA PHE A 16 20.16 -25.28 39.90
C PHE A 16 19.24 -24.14 39.42
N ALA A 17 19.82 -23.00 39.09
CA ALA A 17 19.19 -21.96 38.32
C ALA A 17 19.04 -22.52 36.87
N SER A 18 17.94 -23.16 36.57
CA SER A 18 17.54 -23.50 35.21
C SER A 18 17.26 -22.17 34.48
N GLN A 19 18.26 -21.63 33.81
CA GLN A 19 18.05 -20.62 32.80
C GLN A 19 17.22 -21.27 31.68
N LEU A 20 15.92 -20.98 31.67
CA LEU A 20 15.07 -21.17 30.50
C LEU A 20 15.65 -20.23 29.42
N ALA A 21 16.60 -20.75 28.64
CA ALA A 21 17.00 -20.15 27.39
C ALA A 21 15.74 -20.19 26.51
N VAL A 22 15.00 -19.10 26.47
CA VAL A 22 14.00 -18.86 25.41
C VAL A 22 14.82 -18.97 24.12
N SER A 23 14.67 -20.08 23.42
CA SER A 23 15.26 -20.28 22.11
C SER A 23 14.71 -19.15 21.22
N ALA A 24 15.49 -18.12 21.01
CA ALA A 24 15.14 -17.06 20.05
C ALA A 24 15.09 -17.76 18.69
N GLN A 25 13.89 -17.96 18.20
CA GLN A 25 13.70 -18.53 16.84
C GLN A 25 14.43 -17.61 15.87
N ALA A 26 15.31 -18.19 15.04
CA ALA A 26 16.03 -17.44 14.03
C ALA A 26 15.01 -16.80 13.07
N GLU A 27 15.17 -15.51 12.79
CA GLU A 27 14.34 -14.84 11.81
C GLU A 27 14.61 -15.39 10.40
N VAL A 28 13.62 -15.26 9.53
CA VAL A 28 13.77 -15.70 8.14
C VAL A 28 14.84 -14.89 7.40
N THR A 29 15.56 -15.53 6.48
CA THR A 29 16.59 -14.90 5.64
C THR A 29 16.07 -14.51 4.25
N GLY A 30 14.81 -14.84 3.96
CA GLY A 30 14.13 -14.50 2.72
C GLY A 30 12.91 -13.61 2.97
N LEU A 31 12.72 -12.56 2.16
CA LEU A 31 11.58 -11.67 2.22
C LEU A 31 10.90 -11.59 0.85
N ARG A 32 9.56 -11.70 0.82
CA ARG A 32 8.76 -11.67 -0.40
C ARG A 32 7.85 -10.45 -0.37
N VAL A 33 8.08 -9.52 -1.29
CA VAL A 33 7.39 -8.23 -1.36
C VAL A 33 6.61 -8.12 -2.66
N ALA A 34 5.36 -7.67 -2.57
CA ALA A 34 4.51 -7.37 -3.71
C ALA A 34 4.34 -5.86 -3.92
N ARG A 35 4.31 -5.44 -5.19
CA ARG A 35 3.90 -4.10 -5.63
C ARG A 35 3.01 -4.20 -6.87
N GLN A 36 2.51 -3.08 -7.34
CA GLN A 36 1.79 -2.94 -8.60
C GLN A 36 2.48 -1.93 -9.53
N TYR A 37 1.81 -1.50 -10.61
CA TYR A 37 2.34 -0.56 -11.58
C TYR A 37 2.11 0.90 -11.16
N GLY A 38 3.05 1.78 -11.50
CA GLY A 38 2.94 3.23 -11.34
C GLY A 38 3.91 3.83 -10.32
N ILE A 39 4.04 5.15 -10.34
CA ILE A 39 4.99 5.87 -9.46
C ILE A 39 4.58 5.86 -7.98
N GLY A 40 3.35 5.47 -7.66
CA GLY A 40 2.92 5.23 -6.28
C GLY A 40 3.75 4.15 -5.57
N TYR A 41 4.47 3.32 -6.32
CA TYR A 41 5.35 2.26 -5.80
C TYR A 41 6.83 2.63 -5.84
N LEU A 42 7.17 3.90 -6.11
CA LEU A 42 8.54 4.35 -6.29
C LEU A 42 9.43 4.09 -5.06
N GLN A 43 8.89 4.20 -3.82
CA GLN A 43 9.67 3.83 -2.63
C GLN A 43 10.10 2.36 -2.66
N ILE A 44 9.19 1.46 -3.06
CA ILE A 44 9.49 0.03 -3.17
C ILE A 44 10.53 -0.22 -4.28
N MET A 45 10.44 0.52 -5.39
CA MET A 45 11.43 0.44 -6.47
C MET A 45 12.81 0.94 -6.01
N VAL A 46 12.88 2.05 -5.29
CA VAL A 46 14.14 2.54 -4.70
C VAL A 46 14.70 1.55 -3.69
N MET A 47 13.85 0.94 -2.84
CA MET A 47 14.28 -0.09 -1.91
C MET A 47 14.90 -1.30 -2.62
N GLU A 48 14.32 -1.72 -3.74
CA GLU A 48 14.83 -2.81 -4.59
C GLU A 48 16.14 -2.43 -5.27
N HIS A 49 16.17 -1.29 -5.98
CA HIS A 49 17.31 -0.81 -6.74
C HIS A 49 18.56 -0.59 -5.86
N GLU A 50 18.38 0.08 -4.72
CA GLU A 50 19.44 0.42 -3.79
C GLU A 50 19.72 -0.68 -2.72
N LYS A 51 18.99 -1.81 -2.77
CA LYS A 51 19.10 -2.92 -1.82
C LYS A 51 18.98 -2.47 -0.36
N LEU A 52 18.03 -1.57 -0.09
CA LEU A 52 17.92 -0.92 1.22
C LEU A 52 17.48 -1.87 2.32
N VAL A 53 16.63 -2.87 2.02
CA VAL A 53 16.22 -3.86 3.00
C VAL A 53 17.40 -4.70 3.43
N GLU A 54 18.20 -5.18 2.49
CA GLU A 54 19.42 -5.96 2.74
C GLU A 54 20.45 -5.15 3.52
N LYS A 55 20.62 -3.86 3.20
CA LYS A 55 21.48 -2.92 3.93
C LYS A 55 21.05 -2.81 5.39
N HIS A 56 19.78 -2.54 5.65
CA HIS A 56 19.26 -2.38 7.01
C HIS A 56 19.21 -3.71 7.77
N ALA A 57 18.96 -4.85 7.11
CA ALA A 57 19.01 -6.17 7.72
C ALA A 57 20.42 -6.50 8.24
N ARG A 58 21.46 -6.21 7.45
CA ARG A 58 22.85 -6.33 7.92
C ARG A 58 23.14 -5.44 9.13
N ALA A 59 22.65 -4.20 9.12
CA ALA A 59 22.79 -3.28 10.24
C ALA A 59 22.09 -3.76 11.52
N GLN A 60 21.02 -4.58 11.39
CA GLN A 60 20.32 -5.26 12.49
C GLN A 60 20.99 -6.58 12.93
N GLY A 61 22.09 -6.97 12.28
CA GLY A 61 22.83 -8.19 12.59
C GLY A 61 22.15 -9.48 12.07
N LEU A 62 21.31 -9.38 11.02
CA LEU A 62 20.65 -10.54 10.39
C LEU A 62 21.53 -11.27 9.37
N GLY A 63 22.69 -10.71 9.01
CA GLY A 63 23.52 -11.25 7.94
C GLY A 63 22.93 -10.96 6.56
N ASP A 64 23.12 -11.92 5.62
CA ASP A 64 22.62 -11.78 4.27
C ASP A 64 21.15 -12.20 4.18
N VAL A 65 20.32 -11.23 3.80
CA VAL A 65 18.89 -11.43 3.52
C VAL A 65 18.68 -11.32 2.03
N THR A 66 17.80 -12.16 1.48
CA THR A 66 17.39 -12.09 0.07
C THR A 66 15.98 -11.56 -0.03
N VAL A 67 15.74 -10.53 -0.85
CA VAL A 67 14.41 -9.98 -1.08
C VAL A 67 13.94 -10.33 -2.49
N SER A 68 12.75 -10.94 -2.57
CA SER A 68 12.06 -11.20 -3.84
C SER A 68 10.98 -10.14 -4.05
N TRP A 69 11.08 -9.43 -5.16
CA TRP A 69 10.16 -8.36 -5.53
C TRP A 69 9.23 -8.83 -6.67
N ASN A 70 7.93 -8.71 -6.45
CA ASN A 70 6.93 -9.23 -7.38
C ASN A 70 5.94 -8.13 -7.77
N THR A 71 5.60 -8.04 -9.07
CA THR A 71 4.62 -7.07 -9.57
C THR A 71 3.32 -7.77 -9.91
N TYR A 72 2.21 -7.29 -9.37
CA TYR A 72 0.86 -7.82 -9.57
C TYR A 72 -0.02 -6.80 -10.29
N ALA A 73 -1.03 -7.30 -11.01
CA ALA A 73 -1.97 -6.46 -11.75
C ALA A 73 -2.89 -5.64 -10.84
N ASP A 74 -3.28 -6.23 -9.71
CA ASP A 74 -4.16 -5.59 -8.72
C ASP A 74 -3.87 -6.08 -7.28
N GLY A 75 -4.45 -5.37 -6.29
CA GLY A 75 -4.21 -5.64 -4.87
C GLY A 75 -4.96 -6.86 -4.32
N ALA A 76 -5.98 -7.37 -5.00
CA ALA A 76 -6.72 -8.54 -4.52
C ALA A 76 -5.85 -9.79 -4.64
N VAL A 77 -5.17 -9.97 -5.78
CA VAL A 77 -4.22 -11.09 -6.01
C VAL A 77 -3.07 -11.04 -5.00
N ALA A 78 -2.55 -9.84 -4.72
CA ALA A 78 -1.51 -9.69 -3.69
C ALA A 78 -2.01 -10.04 -2.29
N ASN A 79 -3.27 -9.75 -1.96
CA ASN A 79 -3.88 -10.14 -0.69
C ASN A 79 -4.01 -11.66 -0.54
N ASP A 80 -4.34 -12.37 -1.61
CA ASP A 80 -4.35 -13.85 -1.59
C ASP A 80 -2.96 -14.40 -1.29
N GLY A 81 -1.91 -13.75 -1.77
CA GLY A 81 -0.51 -14.08 -1.46
C GLY A 81 -0.17 -13.93 0.03
N ILE A 82 -0.66 -12.87 0.70
CA ILE A 82 -0.51 -12.68 2.15
C ILE A 82 -1.28 -13.76 2.93
N ILE A 83 -2.55 -14.03 2.54
CA ILE A 83 -3.41 -15.00 3.23
C ILE A 83 -2.81 -16.41 3.14
N SER A 84 -2.27 -16.79 1.98
CA SER A 84 -1.65 -18.10 1.75
C SER A 84 -0.23 -18.22 2.32
N GLY A 85 0.35 -17.13 2.82
CA GLY A 85 1.74 -17.11 3.29
C GLY A 85 2.78 -17.14 2.17
N ASN A 86 2.40 -16.83 0.93
CA ASN A 86 3.31 -16.72 -0.21
C ASN A 86 3.95 -15.34 -0.35
N LEU A 87 3.45 -14.35 0.37
CA LEU A 87 3.99 -13.00 0.48
C LEU A 87 4.14 -12.61 1.95
N ASP A 88 5.14 -11.79 2.24
CA ASP A 88 5.43 -11.29 3.58
C ASP A 88 5.00 -9.82 3.70
N PHE A 89 5.24 -9.02 2.67
CA PHE A 89 4.78 -7.63 2.58
C PHE A 89 4.07 -7.37 1.26
N VAL A 90 3.06 -6.52 1.33
CA VAL A 90 2.38 -5.99 0.14
C VAL A 90 2.39 -4.47 0.20
N ALA A 91 2.79 -3.83 -0.88
CA ALA A 91 2.49 -2.43 -1.16
C ALA A 91 1.29 -2.37 -2.11
N GLY A 92 0.25 -1.65 -1.71
CA GLY A 92 -0.99 -1.60 -2.49
C GLY A 92 -1.93 -0.49 -2.06
N GLY A 93 -3.07 -0.42 -2.75
CA GLY A 93 -4.10 0.59 -2.52
C GLY A 93 -4.84 0.41 -1.20
N LEU A 94 -5.21 1.53 -0.59
CA LEU A 94 -5.93 1.58 0.68
C LEU A 94 -7.23 0.75 0.66
N GLY A 95 -7.92 0.69 -0.48
CA GLY A 95 -9.18 -0.06 -0.58
C GLY A 95 -9.03 -1.56 -0.37
N SER A 96 -8.03 -2.19 -1.00
CA SER A 96 -7.72 -3.61 -0.82
C SER A 96 -7.22 -3.91 0.61
N PHE A 97 -6.43 -3.00 1.17
CA PHE A 97 -5.92 -3.12 2.53
C PHE A 97 -7.02 -3.13 3.58
N VAL A 98 -7.96 -2.18 3.54
CA VAL A 98 -9.02 -2.05 4.55
C VAL A 98 -9.90 -3.31 4.61
N ILE A 99 -10.19 -3.93 3.46
CA ILE A 99 -10.93 -5.20 3.41
C ILE A 99 -10.12 -6.33 4.05
N LEU A 100 -8.83 -6.42 3.75
CA LEU A 100 -7.96 -7.46 4.31
C LEU A 100 -7.78 -7.27 5.81
N TRP A 101 -7.59 -6.04 6.29
CA TRP A 101 -7.53 -5.71 7.70
C TRP A 101 -8.77 -6.21 8.45
N ASP A 102 -9.98 -5.90 7.96
CA ASP A 102 -11.23 -6.33 8.61
C ASP A 102 -11.38 -7.86 8.64
N ARG A 103 -11.06 -8.53 7.52
CA ARG A 103 -11.18 -9.99 7.39
C ARG A 103 -10.20 -10.78 8.25
N THR A 104 -9.06 -10.20 8.57
CA THR A 104 -7.95 -10.92 9.23
C THR A 104 -7.75 -10.55 10.70
N ARG A 105 -8.61 -9.69 11.28
CA ARG A 105 -8.46 -9.16 12.64
C ARG A 105 -8.27 -10.24 13.71
N ASP A 106 -9.07 -11.30 13.63
CA ASP A 106 -9.09 -12.39 14.61
C ASP A 106 -8.24 -13.59 14.19
N SER A 107 -7.42 -13.43 13.12
CA SER A 107 -6.59 -14.50 12.58
C SER A 107 -5.16 -14.02 12.30
N LEU A 108 -4.86 -13.59 11.08
CA LEU A 108 -3.52 -13.14 10.67
C LEU A 108 -3.15 -11.76 11.25
N GLY A 109 -4.13 -10.95 11.64
CA GLY A 109 -3.93 -9.62 12.20
C GLY A 109 -3.17 -8.70 11.26
N VAL A 110 -3.59 -8.62 9.98
CA VAL A 110 -2.93 -7.74 9.00
C VAL A 110 -3.08 -6.30 9.42
N LYS A 111 -1.96 -5.56 9.43
CA LYS A 111 -1.91 -4.12 9.72
C LYS A 111 -0.97 -3.40 8.77
N GLY A 112 -1.25 -2.11 8.58
CA GLY A 112 -0.38 -1.21 7.84
C GLY A 112 0.96 -1.01 8.57
N VAL A 113 2.03 -1.05 7.80
CA VAL A 113 3.39 -0.73 8.25
C VAL A 113 3.59 0.79 8.23
N ALA A 114 3.29 1.42 7.10
CA ALA A 114 3.26 2.87 6.91
C ALA A 114 2.53 3.21 5.60
N ALA A 115 2.07 4.45 5.44
CA ALA A 115 1.74 4.97 4.13
C ALA A 115 3.01 5.06 3.27
N LEU A 116 2.85 5.02 1.95
CA LEU A 116 3.91 5.32 1.00
C LEU A 116 3.71 6.72 0.42
N ASN A 117 2.47 7.05 0.10
CA ASN A 117 2.16 8.34 -0.52
C ASN A 117 0.69 8.70 -0.40
N SER A 118 0.45 10.00 -0.65
CA SER A 118 -0.85 10.55 -1.02
C SER A 118 -0.71 11.19 -2.39
N MET A 119 -1.53 10.75 -3.33
CA MET A 119 -1.53 11.20 -4.73
C MET A 119 -2.96 11.30 -5.24
N PRO A 120 -3.29 12.34 -6.03
CA PRO A 120 -4.60 12.41 -6.68
C PRO A 120 -4.72 11.32 -7.74
N MET A 121 -5.86 10.66 -7.77
CA MET A 121 -6.27 9.75 -8.84
C MET A 121 -7.31 10.47 -9.69
N LEU A 122 -7.20 10.36 -11.02
CA LEU A 122 -8.07 11.07 -11.95
C LEU A 122 -8.92 10.07 -12.73
N LEU A 123 -10.23 10.32 -12.79
CA LEU A 123 -11.09 9.67 -13.76
C LEU A 123 -11.02 10.45 -15.07
N ASN A 124 -10.29 9.91 -16.03
CA ASN A 124 -10.16 10.48 -17.36
C ASN A 124 -11.14 9.80 -18.33
N THR A 125 -11.71 10.57 -19.26
CA THR A 125 -12.59 10.03 -20.29
C THR A 125 -12.27 10.61 -21.66
N ARG A 126 -12.49 9.81 -22.71
CA ARG A 126 -12.50 10.24 -24.11
C ARG A 126 -13.92 10.50 -24.65
N ASN A 127 -14.96 10.13 -23.88
CA ASN A 127 -16.34 10.35 -24.30
C ASN A 127 -16.68 11.86 -24.25
N PRO A 128 -16.96 12.51 -25.42
CA PRO A 128 -17.19 13.95 -25.47
C PRO A 128 -18.45 14.39 -24.73
N SER A 129 -19.40 13.49 -24.50
CA SER A 129 -20.67 13.78 -23.81
C SER A 129 -20.52 13.81 -22.29
N VAL A 130 -19.50 13.14 -21.73
CA VAL A 130 -19.28 13.06 -20.29
C VAL A 130 -18.45 14.25 -19.80
N LYS A 131 -19.05 15.16 -19.02
CA LYS A 131 -18.40 16.34 -18.40
C LYS A 131 -18.19 16.16 -16.90
N SER A 132 -18.97 15.29 -16.30
CA SER A 132 -18.95 14.91 -14.89
C SER A 132 -19.41 13.46 -14.74
N ILE A 133 -19.30 12.88 -13.54
CA ILE A 133 -19.83 11.52 -13.29
C ILE A 133 -21.37 11.44 -13.47
N LYS A 134 -22.07 12.58 -13.44
CA LYS A 134 -23.54 12.60 -13.64
C LYS A 134 -23.95 12.30 -15.09
N ASP A 135 -23.02 12.46 -16.02
CA ASP A 135 -23.26 12.23 -17.45
C ASP A 135 -22.91 10.79 -17.89
N LEU A 136 -22.36 9.98 -16.97
CA LEU A 136 -22.07 8.56 -17.23
C LEU A 136 -23.37 7.78 -17.47
N THR A 137 -23.35 6.95 -18.50
CA THR A 137 -24.47 6.08 -18.94
C THR A 137 -24.05 4.62 -19.00
N ASP A 138 -25.01 3.71 -19.22
CA ASP A 138 -24.75 2.28 -19.38
C ASP A 138 -23.90 1.93 -20.62
N GLN A 139 -23.65 2.89 -21.49
CA GLN A 139 -22.74 2.74 -22.63
C GLN A 139 -21.29 3.00 -22.29
N ASP A 140 -21.00 3.60 -21.13
CA ASP A 140 -19.64 3.86 -20.70
C ASP A 140 -19.02 2.62 -20.07
N ARG A 141 -17.69 2.49 -20.24
CA ARG A 141 -16.88 1.45 -19.60
C ARG A 141 -15.65 2.10 -18.97
N ILE A 142 -15.52 1.90 -17.67
CA ILE A 142 -14.48 2.52 -16.83
C ILE A 142 -13.43 1.47 -16.49
N ALA A 143 -12.26 1.54 -17.12
CA ALA A 143 -11.13 0.71 -16.71
C ALA A 143 -10.65 1.09 -15.31
N ILE A 144 -10.36 0.07 -14.48
CA ILE A 144 -9.95 0.25 -13.09
C ILE A 144 -9.12 -0.94 -12.61
N ALA A 145 -8.04 -0.70 -11.88
CA ALA A 145 -7.20 -1.78 -11.33
C ALA A 145 -7.80 -2.29 -10.00
N GLY A 146 -8.70 -3.27 -10.10
CA GLY A 146 -9.40 -3.86 -8.94
C GLY A 146 -10.83 -3.32 -8.77
N VAL A 147 -11.76 -3.93 -9.49
CA VAL A 147 -13.21 -3.63 -9.43
C VAL A 147 -13.73 -3.79 -7.99
N LYS A 148 -14.50 -2.80 -7.51
CA LYS A 148 -15.13 -2.74 -6.18
C LYS A 148 -14.19 -2.64 -4.99
N VAL A 149 -12.89 -2.91 -5.15
CA VAL A 149 -11.96 -3.04 -4.03
C VAL A 149 -10.80 -2.03 -4.07
N SER A 150 -10.42 -1.49 -5.23
CA SER A 150 -9.32 -0.53 -5.32
C SER A 150 -9.67 0.83 -4.70
N SER A 151 -8.65 1.65 -4.41
CA SER A 151 -8.85 3.03 -3.94
C SER A 151 -9.67 3.85 -4.94
N GLN A 152 -9.46 3.63 -6.24
CA GLN A 152 -10.24 4.26 -7.33
C GLN A 152 -11.71 3.85 -7.29
N ALA A 153 -11.98 2.53 -7.13
CA ALA A 153 -13.35 2.02 -7.04
C ALA A 153 -14.10 2.66 -5.88
N VAL A 154 -13.47 2.71 -4.71
CA VAL A 154 -14.06 3.30 -3.49
C VAL A 154 -14.25 4.80 -3.64
N THR A 155 -13.33 5.49 -4.32
CA THR A 155 -13.48 6.92 -4.62
C THR A 155 -14.68 7.17 -5.56
N LEU A 156 -14.85 6.33 -6.59
CA LEU A 156 -16.01 6.42 -7.49
C LEU A 156 -17.32 6.16 -6.72
N GLN A 157 -17.31 5.20 -5.80
CA GLN A 157 -18.44 4.89 -4.93
C GLN A 157 -18.81 6.06 -4.00
N LEU A 158 -17.81 6.69 -3.37
CA LEU A 158 -18.06 7.88 -2.53
C LEU A 158 -18.58 9.05 -3.38
N ALA A 159 -17.99 9.30 -4.56
CA ALA A 159 -18.45 10.32 -5.47
C ALA A 159 -19.90 10.08 -5.92
N SER A 160 -20.26 8.81 -6.14
CA SER A 160 -21.63 8.40 -6.47
C SER A 160 -22.60 8.71 -5.32
N ALA A 161 -22.24 8.35 -4.08
CA ALA A 161 -23.03 8.66 -2.89
C ALA A 161 -23.24 10.18 -2.73
N GLN A 162 -22.18 10.99 -2.92
CA GLN A 162 -22.23 12.45 -2.85
C GLN A 162 -23.13 13.06 -3.95
N ALA A 163 -23.11 12.50 -5.15
CA ALA A 163 -23.84 13.04 -6.29
C ALA A 163 -25.31 12.62 -6.35
N PHE A 164 -25.65 11.43 -5.84
CA PHE A 164 -26.95 10.78 -6.03
C PHE A 164 -27.60 10.30 -4.71
N GLY A 165 -26.98 10.58 -3.58
CA GLY A 165 -27.41 10.12 -2.24
C GLY A 165 -26.79 8.78 -1.84
N ASP A 166 -26.67 8.57 -0.52
CA ASP A 166 -25.93 7.44 0.07
C ASP A 166 -26.40 6.06 -0.42
N ALA A 167 -27.70 5.87 -0.66
CA ALA A 167 -28.25 4.62 -1.18
C ALA A 167 -27.72 4.25 -2.58
N ASN A 168 -27.20 5.21 -3.31
CA ASN A 168 -26.68 5.05 -4.68
C ASN A 168 -25.15 4.93 -4.75
N TRP A 169 -24.48 4.62 -3.64
CA TRP A 169 -23.03 4.55 -3.59
C TRP A 169 -22.40 3.59 -4.63
N SER A 170 -23.09 2.51 -4.99
CA SER A 170 -22.60 1.50 -5.95
C SER A 170 -23.13 1.71 -7.38
N LYS A 171 -23.75 2.86 -7.66
CA LYS A 171 -24.43 3.14 -8.94
C LYS A 171 -23.60 2.82 -10.19
N PHE A 172 -22.30 3.07 -10.14
CA PHE A 172 -21.40 2.91 -11.29
C PHE A 172 -20.56 1.62 -11.26
N ASP A 173 -20.74 0.75 -10.26
CA ASP A 173 -19.95 -0.49 -10.15
C ASP A 173 -20.06 -1.38 -11.39
N HIS A 174 -21.24 -1.43 -12.01
CA HIS A 174 -21.50 -2.23 -13.21
C HIS A 174 -20.83 -1.70 -14.49
N LEU A 175 -20.40 -0.44 -14.49
CA LEU A 175 -19.64 0.17 -15.59
C LEU A 175 -18.15 -0.15 -15.50
N THR A 176 -17.67 -0.66 -14.36
CA THR A 176 -16.23 -0.86 -14.12
C THR A 176 -15.73 -2.17 -14.73
N VAL A 177 -14.55 -2.11 -15.35
CA VAL A 177 -13.85 -3.25 -15.97
C VAL A 177 -12.48 -3.41 -15.33
N ASN A 178 -12.15 -4.61 -14.86
CA ASN A 178 -10.83 -4.87 -14.26
C ASN A 178 -9.73 -4.84 -15.30
N MET A 179 -8.81 -3.92 -15.19
CA MET A 179 -7.71 -3.76 -16.13
C MET A 179 -6.51 -3.09 -15.47
N ALA A 180 -5.32 -3.66 -15.68
CA ALA A 180 -4.06 -3.05 -15.20
C ALA A 180 -3.81 -1.70 -15.92
N HIS A 181 -3.27 -0.72 -15.21
CA HIS A 181 -3.09 0.64 -15.73
C HIS A 181 -2.38 0.72 -17.10
N PRO A 182 -1.25 0.00 -17.37
CA PRO A 182 -0.62 0.07 -18.68
C PRO A 182 -1.56 -0.38 -19.83
N THR A 183 -2.34 -1.43 -19.61
CA THR A 183 -3.34 -1.93 -20.57
C THR A 183 -4.51 -0.95 -20.69
N ALA A 184 -4.96 -0.37 -19.59
CA ALA A 184 -6.06 0.59 -19.55
C ALA A 184 -5.76 1.86 -20.35
N VAL A 185 -4.53 2.39 -20.28
CA VAL A 185 -4.09 3.51 -21.12
C VAL A 185 -4.24 3.17 -22.61
N GLN A 186 -3.71 2.01 -23.02
CA GLN A 186 -3.82 1.57 -24.42
C GLN A 186 -5.29 1.39 -24.86
N ALA A 187 -6.13 0.83 -23.98
CA ALA A 187 -7.55 0.65 -24.25
C ALA A 187 -8.29 2.00 -24.36
N LEU A 188 -8.03 2.94 -23.43
CA LEU A 188 -8.63 4.28 -23.47
C LEU A 188 -8.28 5.03 -24.76
N LEU A 189 -7.04 4.92 -25.23
CA LEU A 189 -6.56 5.64 -26.41
C LEU A 189 -6.91 4.97 -27.73
N SER A 190 -7.34 3.71 -27.72
CA SER A 190 -7.73 2.95 -28.90
C SER A 190 -9.17 3.26 -29.31
N SER A 191 -9.38 3.68 -30.56
CA SER A 191 -10.72 3.89 -31.14
C SER A 191 -11.56 2.61 -31.28
N ARG A 192 -10.92 1.43 -31.17
CA ARG A 192 -11.57 0.10 -31.30
C ARG A 192 -11.96 -0.51 -29.95
N SER A 193 -11.59 0.13 -28.84
CA SER A 193 -11.91 -0.35 -27.50
C SER A 193 -13.27 0.14 -27.03
N GLU A 194 -13.95 -0.69 -26.24
CA GLU A 194 -15.17 -0.29 -25.54
C GLU A 194 -14.89 0.62 -24.33
N ILE A 195 -13.63 0.68 -23.86
CA ILE A 195 -13.23 1.53 -22.72
C ILE A 195 -13.37 3.00 -23.12
N THR A 196 -14.26 3.72 -22.43
CA THR A 196 -14.52 5.14 -22.63
C THR A 196 -13.87 6.00 -21.57
N ALA A 197 -13.55 5.42 -20.40
CA ALA A 197 -12.92 6.11 -19.28
C ALA A 197 -11.91 5.20 -18.57
N HIS A 198 -10.95 5.80 -17.90
CA HIS A 198 -10.00 5.13 -17.02
C HIS A 198 -9.86 5.89 -15.71
N PHE A 199 -10.08 5.23 -14.58
CA PHE A 199 -9.77 5.82 -13.29
C PHE A 199 -8.29 5.51 -12.98
N ALA A 200 -7.45 6.40 -13.43
CA ALA A 200 -6.01 6.24 -13.47
C ALA A 200 -5.32 6.75 -12.20
N SER A 201 -4.05 6.42 -12.08
CA SER A 201 -3.11 6.96 -11.10
C SER A 201 -1.87 7.50 -11.82
N PRO A 202 -1.01 8.32 -11.14
CA PRO A 202 0.24 8.75 -11.73
C PRO A 202 1.19 7.57 -12.06
N PRO A 203 1.91 7.57 -13.19
CA PRO A 203 1.97 8.64 -14.18
C PRO A 203 0.91 8.52 -15.28
N PHE A 204 0.15 7.43 -15.35
CA PHE A 204 -0.76 7.05 -16.43
C PHE A 204 -1.80 8.13 -16.74
N GLN A 205 -2.40 8.71 -15.70
CA GLN A 205 -3.39 9.78 -15.84
C GLN A 205 -2.84 11.01 -16.59
N TYR A 206 -1.58 11.34 -16.41
CA TYR A 206 -0.95 12.48 -17.08
C TYR A 206 -0.53 12.14 -18.50
N ASP A 207 -0.19 10.89 -18.78
CA ASP A 207 0.08 10.44 -20.14
C ASP A 207 -1.19 10.49 -20.99
N GLU A 208 -2.30 10.01 -20.47
CA GLU A 208 -3.61 10.09 -21.13
C GLU A 208 -3.99 11.54 -21.48
N LEU A 209 -3.76 12.49 -20.57
CA LEU A 209 -4.12 13.89 -20.77
C LEU A 209 -3.30 14.63 -21.83
N LYS A 210 -2.20 14.02 -22.35
CA LYS A 210 -1.47 14.55 -23.51
C LYS A 210 -2.24 14.32 -24.82
N HIS A 211 -3.24 13.44 -24.83
CA HIS A 211 -4.00 13.08 -26.02
C HIS A 211 -5.24 13.92 -26.18
N ALA A 212 -5.41 14.50 -27.38
CA ALA A 212 -6.56 15.34 -27.70
C ALA A 212 -7.88 14.57 -27.49
N GLY A 213 -8.84 15.22 -26.84
CA GLY A 213 -10.16 14.66 -26.56
C GLY A 213 -10.23 13.91 -25.22
N VAL A 214 -9.11 13.59 -24.58
CA VAL A 214 -9.10 13.03 -23.22
C VAL A 214 -9.16 14.18 -22.22
N ARG A 215 -9.98 14.03 -21.19
CA ARG A 215 -10.12 15.03 -20.09
C ARG A 215 -10.47 14.35 -18.79
N THR A 216 -10.15 15.02 -17.69
CA THR A 216 -10.55 14.63 -16.34
C THR A 216 -11.99 15.04 -16.04
N VAL A 217 -12.75 14.13 -15.42
CA VAL A 217 -14.13 14.35 -14.96
C VAL A 217 -14.31 14.13 -13.45
N LEU A 218 -13.30 13.57 -12.79
CA LEU A 218 -13.26 13.42 -11.33
C LEU A 218 -11.82 13.43 -10.84
N ASN A 219 -11.57 14.15 -9.75
CA ASN A 219 -10.31 14.12 -8.99
C ASN A 219 -10.58 13.55 -7.60
N SER A 220 -9.81 12.56 -7.19
CA SER A 220 -10.00 11.91 -5.88
C SER A 220 -9.84 12.88 -4.71
N TYR A 221 -8.97 13.88 -4.79
CA TYR A 221 -8.79 14.87 -3.72
C TYR A 221 -10.03 15.72 -3.49
N ASP A 222 -10.76 16.06 -4.56
CA ASP A 222 -12.03 16.80 -4.43
C ASP A 222 -13.09 15.92 -3.72
N VAL A 223 -13.14 14.64 -4.03
CA VAL A 223 -14.07 13.67 -3.43
C VAL A 223 -13.79 13.46 -1.93
N TRP A 224 -12.51 13.34 -1.58
CA TRP A 224 -12.10 13.09 -0.18
C TRP A 224 -11.95 14.37 0.64
N GLY A 225 -11.95 15.54 0.00
CA GLY A 225 -11.75 16.85 0.64
C GLY A 225 -10.29 17.14 0.95
N GLY A 226 -9.35 16.60 0.16
CA GLY A 226 -7.93 16.83 0.28
C GLY A 226 -7.08 15.57 0.08
N PRO A 227 -5.79 15.65 0.42
CA PRO A 227 -4.86 14.53 0.30
C PRO A 227 -5.36 13.28 1.00
N GLN A 228 -5.22 12.15 0.31
CA GLN A 228 -5.60 10.85 0.82
C GLN A 228 -4.48 9.84 0.52
N THR A 229 -4.18 8.98 1.48
CA THR A 229 -3.27 7.84 1.28
C THR A 229 -3.73 7.02 0.09
N PHE A 230 -2.90 6.98 -0.94
CA PHE A 230 -3.16 6.16 -2.12
C PHE A 230 -2.56 4.78 -1.92
N ILE A 231 -1.25 4.69 -1.68
CA ILE A 231 -0.53 3.43 -1.46
C ILE A 231 0.01 3.39 -0.04
N LEU A 232 -0.04 2.19 0.56
CA LEU A 232 0.58 1.87 1.85
C LEU A 232 1.20 0.47 1.79
N ALA A 233 2.11 0.18 2.72
CA ALA A 233 2.64 -1.16 2.93
C ALA A 233 1.93 -1.82 4.11
N TRP A 234 1.70 -3.15 4.02
CA TRP A 234 1.15 -3.96 5.11
C TRP A 234 1.81 -5.32 5.21
N THR A 235 1.70 -5.91 6.39
CA THR A 235 2.13 -7.28 6.70
C THR A 235 1.22 -7.89 7.77
N THR A 236 1.45 -9.14 8.15
CA THR A 236 0.73 -9.80 9.23
C THR A 236 1.37 -9.52 10.59
N SER A 237 0.56 -9.53 11.67
CA SER A 237 1.08 -9.46 13.04
C SER A 237 2.04 -10.62 13.32
N LYS A 238 1.72 -11.82 12.80
CA LYS A 238 2.57 -12.99 12.93
C LYS A 238 3.96 -12.77 12.34
N PHE A 239 4.05 -12.22 11.12
CA PHE A 239 5.36 -11.94 10.51
C PHE A 239 6.17 -10.95 11.33
N ARG A 240 5.56 -9.82 11.71
CA ARG A 240 6.19 -8.79 12.53
C ARG A 240 6.74 -9.33 13.86
N ASP A 241 5.93 -10.14 14.55
CA ASP A 241 6.28 -10.64 15.89
C ASP A 241 7.33 -11.76 15.83
N GLN A 242 7.36 -12.54 14.76
CA GLN A 242 8.36 -13.60 14.55
C GLN A 242 9.66 -13.09 13.91
N ASN A 243 9.62 -11.93 13.23
CA ASN A 243 10.76 -11.36 12.51
C ASN A 243 10.93 -9.86 12.83
N PRO A 244 11.09 -9.47 14.12
CA PRO A 244 11.07 -8.07 14.52
C PRO A 244 12.22 -7.25 13.94
N LYS A 245 13.41 -7.83 13.76
CA LYS A 245 14.56 -7.15 13.15
C LYS A 245 14.37 -6.95 11.65
N LEU A 246 13.86 -7.96 10.94
CA LEU A 246 13.59 -7.86 9.51
C LEU A 246 12.44 -6.89 9.23
N TYR A 247 11.40 -6.89 10.08
CA TYR A 247 10.35 -5.87 10.04
C TYR A 247 10.92 -4.45 10.25
N ALA A 248 11.78 -4.27 11.25
CA ALA A 248 12.43 -2.99 11.51
C ALA A 248 13.34 -2.57 10.34
N ALA A 249 14.06 -3.52 9.72
CA ALA A 249 14.87 -3.27 8.53
C ALA A 249 14.03 -2.81 7.34
N PHE A 250 12.86 -3.45 7.11
CA PHE A 250 11.92 -3.02 6.06
C PHE A 250 11.40 -1.60 6.31
N LEU A 251 10.99 -1.29 7.55
CA LEU A 251 10.51 0.05 7.90
C LEU A 251 11.63 1.10 7.76
N ALA A 252 12.85 0.80 8.18
CA ALA A 252 14.00 1.70 8.01
C ALA A 252 14.34 1.93 6.52
N ALA A 253 14.29 0.87 5.70
CA ALA A 253 14.46 0.98 4.26
C ALA A 253 13.39 1.87 3.60
N LEU A 254 12.13 1.76 4.06
CA LEU A 254 11.04 2.62 3.58
C LEU A 254 11.23 4.09 3.98
N VAL A 255 11.75 4.34 5.19
CA VAL A 255 12.12 5.70 5.64
C VAL A 255 13.17 6.28 4.70
N GLU A 256 14.28 5.55 4.50
CA GLU A 256 15.40 6.00 3.65
C GLU A 256 14.95 6.21 2.20
N ALA A 257 14.16 5.30 1.64
CA ALA A 257 13.62 5.44 0.28
C ALA A 257 12.70 6.68 0.14
N THR A 258 11.89 6.96 1.16
CA THR A 258 11.02 8.15 1.18
C THR A 258 11.85 9.43 1.17
N ASP A 259 12.87 9.51 2.02
CA ASP A 259 13.77 10.66 2.13
C ASP A 259 14.61 10.81 0.84
N PHE A 260 15.09 9.69 0.28
CA PHE A 260 15.80 9.69 -0.99
C PHE A 260 14.96 10.32 -2.12
N ILE A 261 13.71 9.88 -2.31
CA ILE A 261 12.82 10.41 -3.34
C ILE A 261 12.55 11.90 -3.11
N ASN A 262 12.32 12.31 -1.88
CA ASN A 262 12.01 13.69 -1.56
C ASN A 262 13.18 14.65 -1.83
N ASN A 263 14.41 14.19 -1.63
CA ASN A 263 15.62 14.98 -1.79
C ASN A 263 16.28 14.83 -3.18
N ASN A 264 16.00 13.76 -3.93
CA ASN A 264 16.71 13.40 -5.17
C ASN A 264 15.73 13.08 -6.31
N LYS A 265 14.83 14.03 -6.67
CA LYS A 265 13.76 13.81 -7.66
C LYS A 265 14.26 13.30 -9.02
N SER A 266 15.37 13.84 -9.50
CA SER A 266 15.96 13.44 -10.79
C SER A 266 16.48 12.01 -10.76
N THR A 267 17.23 11.64 -9.72
CA THR A 267 17.75 10.26 -9.57
C THR A 267 16.61 9.27 -9.38
N ALA A 268 15.58 9.63 -8.56
CA ALA A 268 14.39 8.80 -8.36
C ALA A 268 13.61 8.61 -9.68
N ALA A 269 13.54 9.64 -10.53
CA ALA A 269 12.94 9.54 -11.86
C ALA A 269 13.73 8.59 -12.76
N SER A 270 15.08 8.66 -12.75
CA SER A 270 15.95 7.74 -13.51
C SER A 270 15.74 6.29 -13.09
N ILE A 271 15.71 6.01 -11.78
CA ILE A 271 15.43 4.67 -11.24
C ILE A 271 14.08 4.15 -11.72
N TYR A 272 13.02 4.98 -11.67
CA TYR A 272 11.71 4.57 -12.16
C TYR A 272 11.74 4.18 -13.64
N LEU A 273 12.31 5.03 -14.49
CA LEU A 273 12.36 4.78 -15.94
C LEU A 273 13.21 3.55 -16.29
N GLU A 274 14.33 3.35 -15.60
CA GLU A 274 15.17 2.17 -15.76
C GLU A 274 14.40 0.88 -15.40
N MET A 275 13.80 0.85 -14.22
CA MET A 275 13.12 -0.34 -13.70
C MET A 275 11.82 -0.68 -14.44
N THR A 276 11.15 0.30 -15.05
CA THR A 276 9.90 0.09 -15.79
C THR A 276 10.09 -0.08 -17.29
N GLY A 277 11.23 0.33 -17.83
CA GLY A 277 11.46 0.42 -19.27
C GLY A 277 10.58 1.45 -19.98
N GLU A 278 10.01 2.41 -19.22
CA GLU A 278 9.12 3.46 -19.74
C GLU A 278 9.89 4.43 -20.64
N LYS A 279 9.39 4.64 -21.87
CA LYS A 279 10.04 5.46 -22.90
C LYS A 279 9.25 6.70 -23.32
N SER A 280 8.01 6.83 -22.83
CA SER A 280 7.13 7.96 -23.18
C SER A 280 7.45 9.25 -22.43
N MET A 281 8.31 9.17 -21.41
CA MET A 281 8.73 10.30 -20.57
C MET A 281 10.24 10.42 -20.48
N SER A 282 10.73 11.67 -20.41
CA SER A 282 12.12 11.94 -20.05
C SER A 282 12.32 11.98 -18.53
N VAL A 283 13.58 11.85 -18.10
CA VAL A 283 13.96 12.00 -16.68
C VAL A 283 13.50 13.37 -16.13
N GLU A 284 13.71 14.45 -16.89
CA GLU A 284 13.35 15.80 -16.50
C GLU A 284 11.80 15.95 -16.41
N GLY A 285 11.07 15.32 -17.34
CA GLY A 285 9.61 15.30 -17.35
C GLY A 285 9.05 14.62 -16.11
N LEU A 286 9.56 13.44 -15.78
CA LEU A 286 9.18 12.69 -14.59
C LEU A 286 9.62 13.40 -13.30
N ALA A 287 10.84 13.96 -13.25
CA ALA A 287 11.32 14.72 -12.09
C ALA A 287 10.43 15.94 -11.79
N ARG A 288 9.96 16.66 -12.82
CA ARG A 288 8.98 17.74 -12.66
C ARG A 288 7.66 17.21 -12.09
N MET A 289 7.17 16.05 -12.56
CA MET A 289 5.98 15.42 -12.01
C MET A 289 6.18 15.05 -10.54
N LEU A 290 7.32 14.45 -10.18
CA LEU A 290 7.66 14.11 -8.79
C LEU A 290 7.81 15.35 -7.87
N ALA A 291 7.99 16.53 -8.44
CA ALA A 291 8.04 17.81 -7.72
C ALA A 291 6.67 18.46 -7.54
N ASP A 292 5.59 17.91 -8.13
CA ASP A 292 4.24 18.40 -7.92
C ASP A 292 3.86 18.25 -6.44
N PRO A 293 3.46 19.33 -5.74
CA PRO A 293 3.10 19.28 -4.32
C PRO A 293 1.88 18.38 -4.01
N GLN A 294 1.09 18.02 -5.01
CA GLN A 294 0.00 17.07 -4.86
C GLN A 294 0.49 15.61 -4.80
N LEU A 295 1.67 15.31 -5.34
CA LEU A 295 2.29 13.99 -5.30
C LEU A 295 3.22 13.89 -4.07
N ARG A 296 2.65 13.49 -2.94
CA ARG A 296 3.33 13.51 -1.66
C ARG A 296 3.86 12.13 -1.31
N PHE A 297 5.17 11.94 -1.33
CA PHE A 297 5.80 10.75 -0.77
C PHE A 297 5.94 10.94 0.73
N THR A 298 5.12 10.25 1.48
CA THR A 298 5.01 10.42 2.94
C THR A 298 4.62 9.11 3.62
N ARG A 299 5.15 8.91 4.82
CA ARG A 299 4.80 7.76 5.67
C ARG A 299 3.56 8.02 6.54
N THR A 300 3.09 9.26 6.57
CA THR A 300 1.92 9.66 7.36
C THR A 300 0.64 9.20 6.68
N PRO A 301 -0.20 8.40 7.35
CA PRO A 301 -1.54 8.07 6.85
C PRO A 301 -2.43 9.30 6.80
N GLU A 302 -3.07 9.57 5.66
CA GLU A 302 -3.94 10.73 5.44
C GLU A 302 -5.33 10.27 5.00
N ASN A 303 -6.40 10.78 5.63
CA ASN A 303 -7.81 10.46 5.36
C ASN A 303 -8.14 8.93 5.42
N VAL A 304 -7.33 8.13 6.13
CA VAL A 304 -7.51 6.67 6.20
C VAL A 304 -8.74 6.32 7.03
N LEU A 305 -8.97 7.03 8.15
CA LEU A 305 -10.15 6.81 8.98
C LEU A 305 -11.45 7.15 8.25
N LYS A 306 -11.46 8.26 7.49
CA LYS A 306 -12.62 8.65 6.65
C LYS A 306 -12.93 7.58 5.60
N PHE A 307 -11.88 7.05 4.97
CA PHE A 307 -12.00 5.97 3.97
C PHE A 307 -12.59 4.69 4.59
N ALA A 308 -12.02 4.21 5.70
CA ALA A 308 -12.50 3.02 6.38
C ALA A 308 -13.92 3.20 6.94
N SER A 309 -14.26 4.40 7.45
CA SER A 309 -15.60 4.74 7.91
C SER A 309 -16.64 4.66 6.79
N PHE A 310 -16.31 5.15 5.58
CA PHE A 310 -17.17 5.00 4.42
C PHE A 310 -17.38 3.52 4.07
N ARG A 311 -16.32 2.71 4.07
CA ARG A 311 -16.42 1.26 3.79
C ARG A 311 -17.27 0.52 4.83
N ALA A 312 -17.19 0.91 6.09
CA ALA A 312 -18.06 0.38 7.14
C ALA A 312 -19.53 0.81 6.94
N GLY A 313 -19.76 2.08 6.59
CA GLY A 313 -21.10 2.61 6.30
C GLY A 313 -21.79 1.93 5.11
N THR A 314 -21.02 1.45 4.12
CA THR A 314 -21.55 0.66 3.00
C THR A 314 -21.66 -0.83 3.26
N GLY A 315 -21.30 -1.30 4.47
CA GLY A 315 -21.38 -2.70 4.86
C GLY A 315 -20.33 -3.61 4.22
N VAL A 316 -19.32 -3.05 3.55
CA VAL A 316 -18.26 -3.83 2.91
C VAL A 316 -17.25 -4.37 3.92
N ILE A 317 -16.99 -3.61 4.97
CA ILE A 317 -16.29 -4.09 6.16
C ILE A 317 -17.25 -4.10 7.34
N ARG A 318 -17.05 -5.04 8.26
CA ARG A 318 -17.93 -5.25 9.43
C ARG A 318 -17.59 -4.31 10.58
N THR A 319 -16.29 -4.01 10.69
CA THR A 319 -15.76 -3.21 11.80
C THR A 319 -15.40 -1.82 11.33
N LYS A 320 -16.05 -0.82 11.95
CA LYS A 320 -15.63 0.57 11.83
C LYS A 320 -14.46 0.81 12.79
N PRO A 321 -13.27 1.23 12.32
CA PRO A 321 -12.20 1.63 13.23
C PRO A 321 -12.58 2.93 13.97
N ASP A 322 -12.11 3.08 15.20
CA ASP A 322 -12.28 4.31 15.99
C ASP A 322 -11.21 5.34 15.67
N SER A 323 -10.05 4.87 15.22
CA SER A 323 -8.89 5.69 14.88
C SER A 323 -8.13 5.09 13.69
N TRP A 324 -7.43 5.92 12.93
CA TRP A 324 -6.49 5.45 11.91
C TRP A 324 -5.42 4.51 12.52
N LYS A 325 -5.10 4.68 13.81
CA LYS A 325 -4.13 3.86 14.56
C LYS A 325 -4.55 2.40 14.68
N ASP A 326 -5.84 2.09 14.60
CA ASP A 326 -6.32 0.70 14.65
C ASP A 326 -5.89 -0.10 13.43
N LEU A 327 -5.72 0.58 12.30
CA LEU A 327 -5.32 -0.02 11.03
C LEU A 327 -3.81 -0.23 10.92
N PHE A 328 -3.00 0.44 11.73
CA PHE A 328 -1.54 0.44 11.59
C PHE A 328 -0.86 -0.14 12.82
N PHE A 329 0.36 -0.66 12.64
CA PHE A 329 1.23 -1.02 13.75
C PHE A 329 1.68 0.22 14.54
N ARG A 330 1.99 0.02 15.83
CA ARG A 330 2.34 1.13 16.75
C ARG A 330 3.57 1.92 16.34
N ASP A 331 4.42 1.33 15.51
CA ASP A 331 5.70 1.89 15.08
C ASP A 331 5.58 3.26 14.40
N ILE A 332 4.39 3.59 13.87
CA ILE A 332 4.13 4.89 13.21
C ILE A 332 3.08 5.75 13.94
N HIS A 333 2.59 5.34 15.12
CA HIS A 333 1.54 6.07 15.84
C HIS A 333 1.96 7.46 16.35
N TYR A 334 3.24 7.79 16.27
CA TYR A 334 3.77 9.13 16.57
C TYR A 334 3.52 10.13 15.43
N LEU A 335 3.17 9.67 14.23
CA LEU A 335 2.87 10.52 13.08
C LEU A 335 1.49 11.17 13.22
N PRO A 336 1.29 12.37 12.65
CA PRO A 336 -0.01 13.10 12.69
C PRO A 336 -0.98 12.54 11.65
N GLY A 337 -1.28 11.26 11.71
CA GLY A 337 -2.20 10.61 10.77
C GLY A 337 -3.68 10.94 11.00
N SER A 338 -4.55 10.66 10.00
CA SER A 338 -5.98 10.92 10.04
C SER A 338 -6.85 9.83 9.39
#